data_9e27178b59e27b1873c73c8d48c6f348
#
_entry.id   9e27178b59e27b1873c73c8d48c6f348
#
_cell.length_a   1.000
_cell.length_b   1.000
_cell.length_c   1.000
_cell.angle_alpha   90.00
_cell.angle_beta   90.00
_cell.angle_gamma   90.00
#
_symmetry.space_group_name_H-M   'P 1'
#
loop_
_entity.id
_entity.type
_entity.pdbx_description
1 polymer ?
#
loop_
_entity_poly.entity_id
_entity_poly.type
_entity_poly.pdbx_seq_one_letter_code
_entity_poly.pdbx_strand_id
1 'polypeptide(L)'
;MASGLRAAGRATAFVFDLMPMLPSAPLERLSPAPVRERVVLPSDSGEGLGDVFRPARGGGRPGVALSLGVVPAGLEHPQIPRLGRALARAGFVALVYWSPAMQDRRLDPDDVDDLAAAFEHLRGLPGVDPARCGLFGTCVGGAFALLAAAHPSIRDRVAFVGTFAPYASVETFVQAIASRTRRSVAGHTPWTVDPLTWAVYVRTMTDVLPPDERDRLRAGFETPTSSASSAAGLGAESLAVRRLLEPVPLEQTDEAVAGLPDEVRRRFSLMSPLDHLDGIRAPLVVVGHDRDDLVIPVEESRRLRARLLGRPGFRYTEFGLFEHADPTKRRLAPHRLGLELGKFVRYAYPLFRV
;
A
#
# COMPACT_ATOMS: atom_id res chain seq x y z
N MET A 1 20.09 -9.72 24.62
CA MET A 1 20.64 -10.53 23.53
C MET A 1 19.64 -11.60 23.04
N ALA A 2 19.05 -12.43 23.90
CA ALA A 2 18.14 -13.52 23.49
C ALA A 2 16.88 -13.07 22.73
N SER A 3 16.27 -11.91 23.05
CA SER A 3 15.09 -11.39 22.34
C SER A 3 15.41 -10.97 20.91
N GLY A 4 16.56 -10.34 20.67
CA GLY A 4 16.99 -9.93 19.34
C GLY A 4 17.27 -11.12 18.41
N LEU A 5 17.90 -12.19 18.92
CA LEU A 5 18.15 -13.42 18.16
C LEU A 5 16.83 -14.12 17.77
N ARG A 6 15.84 -14.15 18.67
CA ARG A 6 14.50 -14.70 18.37
C ARG A 6 13.78 -13.88 17.31
N ALA A 7 13.84 -12.54 17.38
CA ALA A 7 13.26 -11.67 16.36
C ALA A 7 13.93 -11.86 14.99
N ALA A 8 15.26 -11.96 14.96
CA ALA A 8 16.00 -12.24 13.73
C ALA A 8 15.62 -13.59 13.12
N GLY A 9 15.55 -14.64 13.93
CA GLY A 9 15.12 -15.97 13.50
C GLY A 9 13.70 -15.96 12.92
N ARG A 10 12.75 -15.28 13.59
CA ARG A 10 11.37 -15.13 13.09
C ARG A 10 11.30 -14.34 11.79
N ALA A 11 12.00 -13.22 11.67
CA ALA A 11 12.04 -12.41 10.46
C ALA A 11 12.61 -13.20 9.27
N THR A 12 13.71 -13.94 9.50
CA THR A 12 14.31 -14.81 8.48
C THR A 12 13.33 -15.89 8.05
N ALA A 13 12.74 -16.63 8.99
CA ALA A 13 11.82 -17.70 8.70
C ALA A 13 10.55 -17.17 7.99
N PHE A 14 10.03 -16.01 8.40
CA PHE A 14 8.92 -15.32 7.73
C PHE A 14 9.23 -15.01 6.26
N VAL A 15 10.42 -14.45 5.98
CA VAL A 15 10.85 -14.15 4.61
C VAL A 15 10.90 -15.42 3.76
N PHE A 16 11.42 -16.53 4.32
CA PHE A 16 11.43 -17.81 3.60
C PHE A 16 10.03 -18.38 3.35
N ASP A 17 9.12 -18.28 4.31
CA ASP A 17 7.72 -18.73 4.14
C ASP A 17 6.97 -17.86 3.11
N LEU A 18 7.30 -16.57 3.04
CA LEU A 18 6.65 -15.64 2.12
C LEU A 18 7.13 -15.82 0.67
N MET A 19 8.40 -16.22 0.46
CA MET A 19 9.00 -16.32 -0.88
C MET A 19 8.62 -17.63 -1.58
N PRO A 20 7.76 -17.62 -2.61
CA PRO A 20 7.28 -18.84 -3.27
C PRO A 20 8.37 -19.58 -4.06
N MET A 21 9.46 -18.89 -4.44
CA MET A 21 10.59 -19.50 -5.17
C MET A 21 11.55 -20.26 -4.25
N LEU A 22 11.42 -20.13 -2.93
CA LEU A 22 12.31 -20.86 -2.00
C LEU A 22 11.74 -22.25 -1.67
N PRO A 23 12.61 -23.27 -1.63
CA PRO A 23 12.16 -24.68 -1.49
C PRO A 23 11.69 -25.03 -0.07
N SER A 24 11.88 -24.16 0.91
CA SER A 24 11.55 -24.42 2.31
C SER A 24 10.58 -23.40 2.87
N ALA A 25 9.58 -23.87 3.59
CA ALA A 25 8.69 -23.07 4.43
C ALA A 25 8.93 -23.46 5.89
N PRO A 26 9.96 -22.89 6.57
CA PRO A 26 10.39 -23.36 7.88
C PRO A 26 9.32 -23.19 8.96
N LEU A 27 8.57 -22.09 8.94
CA LEU A 27 7.48 -21.90 9.89
C LEU A 27 6.31 -22.86 9.64
N GLU A 28 6.04 -23.19 8.39
CA GLU A 28 5.01 -24.17 8.03
C GLU A 28 5.28 -25.56 8.61
N ARG A 29 6.55 -25.97 8.62
CA ARG A 29 6.98 -27.26 9.14
C ARG A 29 7.06 -27.31 10.67
N LEU A 30 7.33 -26.16 11.30
CA LEU A 30 7.65 -26.08 12.72
C LEU A 30 6.50 -25.56 13.59
N SER A 31 5.40 -25.10 12.99
CA SER A 31 4.27 -24.56 13.75
C SER A 31 2.93 -25.14 13.30
N PRO A 32 1.96 -25.24 14.23
CA PRO A 32 0.60 -25.65 13.88
C PRO A 32 -0.02 -24.71 12.84
N ALA A 33 -0.98 -25.23 12.05
CA ALA A 33 -1.69 -24.43 11.07
C ALA A 33 -2.44 -23.27 11.75
N PRO A 34 -2.26 -22.02 11.27
CA PRO A 34 -3.02 -20.88 11.78
C PRO A 34 -4.51 -21.01 11.50
N VAL A 35 -5.31 -20.38 12.35
CA VAL A 35 -6.75 -20.22 12.15
C VAL A 35 -7.00 -19.01 11.27
N ARG A 36 -7.85 -19.13 10.25
CA ARG A 36 -8.39 -18.03 9.45
C ARG A 36 -9.87 -17.87 9.75
N GLU A 37 -10.30 -16.65 9.97
CA GLU A 37 -11.68 -16.28 10.19
C GLU A 37 -12.01 -15.05 9.36
N ARG A 38 -13.14 -15.04 8.67
CA ARG A 38 -13.65 -13.84 7.99
C ARG A 38 -14.56 -13.09 8.92
N VAL A 39 -14.36 -11.78 9.01
CA VAL A 39 -15.10 -10.86 9.86
C VAL A 39 -15.70 -9.73 9.02
N VAL A 40 -16.87 -9.24 9.46
CA VAL A 40 -17.43 -7.99 8.95
C VAL A 40 -16.92 -6.88 9.84
N LEU A 41 -16.44 -5.81 9.24
CA LEU A 41 -15.89 -4.64 9.92
C LEU A 41 -16.85 -3.46 9.75
N PRO A 42 -17.04 -2.62 10.78
CA PRO A 42 -17.72 -1.36 10.60
C PRO A 42 -17.01 -0.51 9.54
N SER A 43 -17.76 0.06 8.61
CA SER A 43 -17.27 0.96 7.59
C SER A 43 -18.36 1.98 7.27
N ASP A 44 -17.97 3.25 7.12
CA ASP A 44 -18.90 4.31 6.74
C ASP A 44 -19.26 4.22 5.24
N SER A 45 -18.43 3.55 4.46
CA SER A 45 -18.62 3.32 3.01
C SER A 45 -19.41 2.04 2.67
N GLY A 46 -19.88 1.28 3.67
CA GLY A 46 -20.61 0.02 3.50
C GLY A 46 -20.10 -1.08 4.43
N GLU A 47 -20.36 -2.35 4.11
CA GLU A 47 -19.82 -3.47 4.87
C GLU A 47 -18.35 -3.73 4.48
N GLY A 48 -17.41 -3.32 5.34
CA GLY A 48 -16.00 -3.68 5.24
C GLY A 48 -15.82 -5.17 5.56
N LEU A 49 -14.95 -5.84 4.83
CA LEU A 49 -14.58 -7.22 5.10
C LEU A 49 -13.16 -7.33 5.64
N GLY A 50 -12.93 -8.29 6.52
CA GLY A 50 -11.60 -8.63 7.01
C GLY A 50 -11.34 -10.12 7.06
N ASP A 51 -10.10 -10.49 6.84
CA ASP A 51 -9.62 -11.85 7.10
C ASP A 51 -8.64 -11.81 8.28
N VAL A 52 -9.02 -12.41 9.40
CA VAL A 52 -8.17 -12.53 10.60
C VAL A 52 -7.40 -13.85 10.55
N PHE A 53 -6.09 -13.77 10.67
CA PHE A 53 -5.21 -14.92 10.79
C PHE A 53 -4.58 -14.93 12.18
N ARG A 54 -4.78 -16.03 12.93
CA ARG A 54 -4.30 -16.18 14.31
C ARG A 54 -3.38 -17.38 14.47
N PRO A 55 -2.33 -17.30 15.31
CA PRO A 55 -1.62 -18.48 15.76
C PRO A 55 -2.60 -19.49 16.40
N ALA A 56 -2.37 -20.78 16.16
CA ALA A 56 -3.23 -21.84 16.72
C ALA A 56 -3.26 -21.87 18.26
N ARG A 57 -2.24 -21.32 18.94
CA ARG A 57 -2.11 -21.33 20.40
C ARG A 57 -1.42 -20.08 20.93
N GLY A 58 -1.72 -19.74 22.18
CA GLY A 58 -1.09 -18.64 22.92
C GLY A 58 -1.86 -17.32 22.85
N GLY A 59 -1.61 -16.43 23.80
CA GLY A 59 -2.17 -15.08 23.89
C GLY A 59 -1.09 -14.01 24.02
N GLY A 60 -1.48 -12.72 24.16
CA GLY A 60 -0.56 -11.58 24.26
C GLY A 60 0.31 -11.40 23.01
N ARG A 61 -0.26 -11.60 21.84
CA ARG A 61 0.42 -11.53 20.55
C ARG A 61 0.41 -10.11 19.99
N PRO A 62 1.49 -9.67 19.32
CA PRO A 62 1.42 -8.43 18.56
C PRO A 62 0.38 -8.55 17.45
N GLY A 63 -0.30 -7.43 17.16
CA GLY A 63 -1.28 -7.32 16.09
C GLY A 63 -0.75 -6.54 14.89
N VAL A 64 -1.20 -6.87 13.68
CA VAL A 64 -0.96 -6.06 12.48
C VAL A 64 -2.23 -5.97 11.63
N ALA A 65 -2.73 -4.75 11.40
CA ALA A 65 -3.76 -4.49 10.41
C ALA A 65 -3.10 -4.20 9.05
N LEU A 66 -3.58 -4.88 8.02
CA LEU A 66 -2.99 -4.90 6.69
C LEU A 66 -3.94 -4.24 5.68
N SER A 67 -3.45 -3.24 4.94
CA SER A 67 -4.07 -2.71 3.73
C SER A 67 -3.19 -3.05 2.53
N LEU A 68 -3.66 -3.96 1.66
CA LEU A 68 -2.84 -4.51 0.58
C LEU A 68 -2.99 -3.77 -0.74
N GLY A 69 -3.79 -2.68 -0.75
CA GLY A 69 -4.06 -1.92 -1.96
C GLY A 69 -5.04 -2.65 -2.90
N VAL A 70 -4.99 -2.29 -4.16
CA VAL A 70 -5.83 -2.92 -5.19
C VAL A 70 -5.23 -4.26 -5.60
N VAL A 71 -5.90 -5.34 -5.23
CA VAL A 71 -5.47 -6.71 -5.54
C VAL A 71 -6.20 -7.21 -6.78
N PRO A 72 -5.50 -7.55 -7.88
CA PRO A 72 -6.13 -7.89 -9.16
C PRO A 72 -7.17 -9.01 -9.10
N ALA A 73 -6.92 -10.04 -8.31
CA ALA A 73 -7.83 -11.17 -8.09
C ALA A 73 -8.70 -11.01 -6.83
N GLY A 74 -8.68 -9.83 -6.20
CA GLY A 74 -9.45 -9.53 -4.97
C GLY A 74 -9.19 -10.55 -3.87
N LEU A 75 -10.28 -10.92 -3.18
CA LEU A 75 -10.29 -11.82 -2.02
C LEU A 75 -9.71 -13.23 -2.31
N GLU A 76 -9.68 -13.65 -3.56
CA GLU A 76 -9.25 -15.00 -3.99
C GLU A 76 -7.76 -15.06 -4.37
N HIS A 77 -7.02 -13.95 -4.24
CA HIS A 77 -5.61 -13.93 -4.60
C HIS A 77 -4.78 -14.87 -3.69
N PRO A 78 -4.06 -15.88 -4.23
CA PRO A 78 -3.45 -16.95 -3.45
C PRO A 78 -2.34 -16.49 -2.50
N GLN A 79 -1.68 -15.37 -2.80
CA GLN A 79 -0.61 -14.83 -1.96
C GLN A 79 -1.14 -14.20 -0.65
N ILE A 80 -2.42 -13.80 -0.60
CA ILE A 80 -2.97 -13.15 0.59
C ILE A 80 -3.09 -14.13 1.76
N PRO A 81 -3.73 -15.32 1.61
CA PRO A 81 -3.71 -16.31 2.68
C PRO A 81 -2.30 -16.77 3.05
N ARG A 82 -1.36 -16.80 2.09
CA ARG A 82 0.04 -17.13 2.37
C ARG A 82 0.67 -16.09 3.30
N LEU A 83 0.52 -14.79 2.99
CA LEU A 83 1.00 -13.70 3.85
C LEU A 83 0.40 -13.77 5.25
N GLY A 84 -0.94 -13.88 5.35
CA GLY A 84 -1.62 -13.96 6.64
C GLY A 84 -1.17 -15.15 7.49
N ARG A 85 -1.04 -16.34 6.87
CA ARG A 85 -0.53 -17.55 7.57
C ARG A 85 0.93 -17.39 7.98
N ALA A 86 1.80 -16.81 7.15
CA ALA A 86 3.20 -16.58 7.47
C ALA A 86 3.34 -15.63 8.67
N LEU A 87 2.57 -14.53 8.71
CA LEU A 87 2.52 -13.61 9.85
C LEU A 87 2.03 -14.31 11.12
N ALA A 88 0.95 -15.10 11.02
CA ALA A 88 0.42 -15.82 12.16
C ALA A 88 1.40 -16.88 12.69
N ARG A 89 2.08 -17.64 11.82
CA ARG A 89 3.15 -18.57 12.23
C ARG A 89 4.34 -17.85 12.87
N ALA A 90 4.65 -16.65 12.38
CA ALA A 90 5.68 -15.79 12.96
C ALA A 90 5.24 -15.14 14.29
N GLY A 91 3.99 -15.35 14.73
CA GLY A 91 3.47 -14.99 16.05
C GLY A 91 2.64 -13.72 16.11
N PHE A 92 2.22 -13.17 14.98
CA PHE A 92 1.27 -12.04 14.92
C PHE A 92 -0.18 -12.53 14.86
N VAL A 93 -1.11 -11.70 15.34
CA VAL A 93 -2.48 -11.73 14.86
C VAL A 93 -2.57 -10.74 13.70
N ALA A 94 -2.89 -11.22 12.51
CA ALA A 94 -2.94 -10.39 11.30
C ALA A 94 -4.38 -10.22 10.84
N LEU A 95 -4.83 -9.00 10.66
CA LEU A 95 -6.12 -8.65 10.07
C LEU A 95 -5.87 -8.03 8.68
N VAL A 96 -6.26 -8.70 7.63
CA VAL A 96 -6.29 -8.13 6.28
C VAL A 96 -7.61 -7.39 6.10
N TYR A 97 -7.55 -6.08 5.98
CA TYR A 97 -8.72 -5.25 5.67
C TYR A 97 -8.93 -5.20 4.16
N TRP A 98 -10.15 -5.40 3.74
CA TRP A 98 -10.59 -5.35 2.35
C TRP A 98 -11.46 -4.12 2.12
N SER A 99 -10.86 -3.06 1.60
CA SER A 99 -11.55 -1.84 1.24
C SER A 99 -12.53 -2.09 0.08
N PRO A 100 -13.81 -1.72 0.20
CA PRO A 100 -14.77 -1.77 -0.90
C PRO A 100 -14.32 -0.92 -2.09
N ALA A 101 -13.80 0.28 -1.83
CA ALA A 101 -13.31 1.17 -2.88
C ALA A 101 -12.15 0.56 -3.67
N MET A 102 -11.16 -0.04 -2.98
CA MET A 102 -10.02 -0.69 -3.66
C MET A 102 -10.44 -1.97 -4.41
N GLN A 103 -11.49 -2.66 -3.97
CA GLN A 103 -12.07 -3.78 -4.73
C GLN A 103 -12.71 -3.27 -6.03
N ASP A 104 -13.30 -2.08 -6.03
CA ASP A 104 -13.81 -1.38 -7.22
C ASP A 104 -12.71 -0.67 -8.02
N ARG A 105 -11.45 -0.90 -7.68
CA ARG A 105 -10.28 -0.28 -8.33
C ARG A 105 -10.30 1.24 -8.29
N ARG A 106 -10.72 1.84 -7.18
CA ARG A 106 -10.66 3.28 -6.93
C ARG A 106 -10.05 3.56 -5.56
N LEU A 107 -9.59 4.79 -5.36
CA LEU A 107 -9.13 5.28 -4.06
C LEU A 107 -10.20 6.18 -3.46
N ASP A 108 -10.46 5.99 -2.18
CA ASP A 108 -11.41 6.80 -1.43
C ASP A 108 -10.75 7.30 -0.13
N PRO A 109 -10.84 8.60 0.21
CA PRO A 109 -10.30 9.10 1.46
C PRO A 109 -10.93 8.43 2.70
N ASP A 110 -12.18 7.99 2.62
CA ASP A 110 -12.90 7.33 3.71
C ASP A 110 -12.25 5.99 4.13
N ASP A 111 -11.48 5.35 3.24
CA ASP A 111 -10.68 4.17 3.56
C ASP A 111 -9.66 4.41 4.70
N VAL A 112 -9.31 5.66 5.01
CA VAL A 112 -8.43 6.00 6.14
C VAL A 112 -9.15 5.75 7.47
N ASP A 113 -10.40 6.18 7.57
CA ASP A 113 -11.25 5.98 8.76
C ASP A 113 -11.58 4.50 8.93
N ASP A 114 -11.93 3.83 7.84
CA ASP A 114 -12.22 2.39 7.82
C ASP A 114 -11.00 1.56 8.27
N LEU A 115 -9.80 1.91 7.80
CA LEU A 115 -8.57 1.22 8.23
C LEU A 115 -8.23 1.53 9.70
N ALA A 116 -8.53 2.73 10.19
CA ALA A 116 -8.40 3.07 11.60
C ALA A 116 -9.39 2.26 12.45
N ALA A 117 -10.63 2.09 12.00
CA ALA A 117 -11.62 1.23 12.65
C ALA A 117 -11.19 -0.25 12.64
N ALA A 118 -10.67 -0.75 11.53
CA ALA A 118 -10.11 -2.11 11.42
C ALA A 118 -8.94 -2.32 12.40
N PHE A 119 -8.07 -1.32 12.57
CA PHE A 119 -6.99 -1.35 13.56
C PHE A 119 -7.53 -1.45 15.00
N GLU A 120 -8.55 -0.68 15.36
CA GLU A 120 -9.17 -0.78 16.68
C GLU A 120 -9.89 -2.12 16.89
N HIS A 121 -10.56 -2.64 15.87
CA HIS A 121 -11.13 -3.99 15.91
C HIS A 121 -10.05 -5.03 16.22
N LEU A 122 -8.92 -4.99 15.49
CA LEU A 122 -7.78 -5.89 15.73
C LEU A 122 -7.29 -5.81 17.18
N ARG A 123 -7.16 -4.60 17.72
CA ARG A 123 -6.68 -4.38 19.11
C ARG A 123 -7.61 -4.98 20.15
N GLY A 124 -8.90 -5.03 19.86
CA GLY A 124 -9.93 -5.62 20.73
C GLY A 124 -10.02 -7.15 20.65
N LEU A 125 -9.34 -7.80 19.70
CA LEU A 125 -9.46 -9.24 19.50
C LEU A 125 -8.85 -10.04 20.68
N PRO A 126 -9.48 -11.14 21.10
CA PRO A 126 -8.93 -12.02 22.13
C PRO A 126 -7.53 -12.52 21.76
N GLY A 127 -6.60 -12.42 22.72
CA GLY A 127 -5.22 -12.88 22.56
C GLY A 127 -4.28 -11.89 21.87
N VAL A 128 -4.75 -10.71 21.48
CA VAL A 128 -3.91 -9.60 21.00
C VAL A 128 -3.40 -8.79 22.19
N ASP A 129 -2.15 -8.36 22.11
CA ASP A 129 -1.57 -7.35 23.00
C ASP A 129 -1.78 -5.97 22.37
N PRO A 130 -2.71 -5.15 22.89
CA PRO A 130 -3.08 -3.88 22.29
C PRO A 130 -1.95 -2.83 22.28
N ALA A 131 -0.92 -3.00 23.12
CA ALA A 131 0.25 -2.11 23.14
C ALA A 131 1.26 -2.43 22.03
N ARG A 132 1.11 -3.58 21.35
CA ARG A 132 2.03 -4.09 20.34
C ARG A 132 1.34 -4.25 18.97
N CYS A 133 0.36 -3.39 18.70
CA CYS A 133 -0.36 -3.37 17.44
C CYS A 133 0.18 -2.31 16.49
N GLY A 134 0.24 -2.63 15.20
CA GLY A 134 0.67 -1.72 14.16
C GLY A 134 -0.11 -1.88 12.86
N LEU A 135 0.30 -1.08 11.89
CA LEU A 135 -0.24 -1.06 10.55
C LEU A 135 0.82 -1.52 9.55
N PHE A 136 0.40 -2.21 8.51
CA PHE A 136 1.27 -2.52 7.37
C PHE A 136 0.47 -2.40 6.09
N GLY A 137 1.10 -1.86 5.03
CA GLY A 137 0.44 -1.79 3.74
C GLY A 137 1.38 -1.98 2.56
N THR A 138 0.81 -2.41 1.45
CA THR A 138 1.54 -2.56 0.18
C THR A 138 0.85 -1.73 -0.91
N CYS A 139 1.62 -1.28 -1.89
CA CYS A 139 1.08 -0.49 -2.99
C CYS A 139 0.36 0.77 -2.47
N VAL A 140 -0.77 1.14 -3.06
CA VAL A 140 -1.62 2.23 -2.54
C VAL A 140 -2.06 2.00 -1.10
N GLY A 141 -2.29 0.75 -0.67
CA GLY A 141 -2.59 0.43 0.74
C GLY A 141 -1.46 0.78 1.70
N GLY A 142 -0.21 0.84 1.21
CA GLY A 142 0.93 1.35 1.98
C GLY A 142 0.83 2.85 2.29
N ALA A 143 0.30 3.63 1.36
CA ALA A 143 0.00 5.05 1.58
C ALA A 143 -1.13 5.22 2.61
N PHE A 144 -2.21 4.43 2.49
CA PHE A 144 -3.32 4.45 3.45
C PHE A 144 -2.90 3.97 4.85
N ALA A 145 -1.96 3.03 4.97
CA ALA A 145 -1.39 2.64 6.26
C ALA A 145 -0.63 3.81 6.95
N LEU A 146 0.06 4.66 6.18
CA LEU A 146 0.69 5.87 6.71
C LEU A 146 -0.34 6.91 7.13
N LEU A 147 -1.39 7.12 6.33
CA LEU A 147 -2.49 8.04 6.64
C LEU A 147 -3.22 7.60 7.91
N ALA A 148 -3.62 6.33 8.01
CA ALA A 148 -4.25 5.79 9.21
C ALA A 148 -3.34 5.90 10.44
N ALA A 149 -2.01 5.67 10.31
CA ALA A 149 -1.07 5.85 11.41
C ALA A 149 -0.95 7.31 11.89
N ALA A 150 -1.34 8.28 11.06
CA ALA A 150 -1.43 9.70 11.40
C ALA A 150 -2.82 10.10 11.93
N HIS A 151 -3.84 9.24 11.77
CA HIS A 151 -5.22 9.55 12.08
C HIS A 151 -5.41 9.85 13.59
N PRO A 152 -6.06 10.96 13.97
CA PRO A 152 -6.18 11.39 15.37
C PRO A 152 -6.76 10.34 16.31
N SER A 153 -7.69 9.50 15.82
CA SER A 153 -8.33 8.49 16.65
C SER A 153 -7.40 7.37 17.12
N ILE A 154 -6.31 7.05 16.36
CA ILE A 154 -5.46 5.89 16.66
C ILE A 154 -3.96 6.19 16.80
N ARG A 155 -3.47 7.34 16.30
CA ARG A 155 -2.02 7.66 16.16
C ARG A 155 -1.19 7.43 17.43
N ASP A 156 -1.78 7.66 18.60
CA ASP A 156 -1.11 7.50 19.89
C ASP A 156 -1.02 6.03 20.35
N ARG A 157 -1.67 5.12 19.63
CA ARG A 157 -1.80 3.69 19.96
C ARG A 157 -1.10 2.80 18.94
N VAL A 158 -0.57 3.37 17.86
CA VAL A 158 0.15 2.63 16.80
C VAL A 158 1.59 2.39 17.23
N ALA A 159 1.96 1.13 17.48
CA ALA A 159 3.31 0.75 17.89
C ALA A 159 4.31 0.80 16.71
N PHE A 160 3.85 0.52 15.51
CA PHE A 160 4.67 0.58 14.30
C PHE A 160 3.80 0.79 13.06
N VAL A 161 4.39 1.38 12.02
CA VAL A 161 3.84 1.34 10.67
C VAL A 161 4.91 0.88 9.68
N GLY A 162 4.56 -0.11 8.87
CA GLY A 162 5.41 -0.64 7.80
C GLY A 162 4.72 -0.48 6.45
N THR A 163 5.49 -0.16 5.40
CA THR A 163 4.94 -0.03 4.05
C THR A 163 5.88 -0.60 3.01
N PHE A 164 5.30 -1.19 1.98
CA PHE A 164 6.03 -1.63 0.80
C PHE A 164 5.43 -1.00 -0.46
N ALA A 165 6.27 -0.30 -1.24
CA ALA A 165 5.89 0.40 -2.47
C ALA A 165 4.75 1.44 -2.31
N PRO A 166 4.75 2.30 -1.28
CA PRO A 166 3.75 3.36 -1.16
C PRO A 166 4.03 4.51 -2.12
N TYR A 167 2.97 5.24 -2.52
CA TYR A 167 3.15 6.61 -3.04
C TYR A 167 3.27 7.62 -1.88
N ALA A 168 3.78 8.81 -2.18
CA ALA A 168 3.94 9.89 -1.21
C ALA A 168 2.80 10.92 -1.30
N SER A 169 2.44 11.29 -2.52
CA SER A 169 1.41 12.28 -2.82
C SER A 169 0.61 11.82 -4.03
N VAL A 170 -0.71 11.93 -3.94
CA VAL A 170 -1.60 11.67 -5.07
C VAL A 170 -1.29 12.63 -6.21
N GLU A 171 -1.00 13.89 -5.90
CA GLU A 171 -0.67 14.91 -6.91
C GLU A 171 0.56 14.51 -7.74
N THR A 172 1.70 14.20 -7.08
CA THR A 172 2.92 13.83 -7.81
C THR A 172 2.77 12.50 -8.56
N PHE A 173 1.96 11.60 -8.03
CA PHE A 173 1.66 10.33 -8.71
C PHE A 173 0.77 10.54 -9.94
N VAL A 174 -0.26 11.39 -9.85
CA VAL A 174 -1.11 11.82 -10.97
C VAL A 174 -0.26 12.50 -12.05
N GLN A 175 0.65 13.41 -11.69
CA GLN A 175 1.57 14.05 -12.63
C GLN A 175 2.44 13.03 -13.38
N ALA A 176 2.97 12.03 -12.67
CA ALA A 176 3.75 10.97 -13.28
C ALA A 176 2.90 10.12 -14.26
N ILE A 177 1.66 9.78 -13.88
CA ILE A 177 0.74 9.02 -14.72
C ILE A 177 0.34 9.84 -15.96
N ALA A 178 -0.08 11.08 -15.79
CA ALA A 178 -0.53 11.94 -16.88
C ALA A 178 0.58 12.24 -17.89
N SER A 179 1.81 12.50 -17.41
CA SER A 179 2.97 12.76 -18.28
C SER A 179 3.65 11.51 -18.83
N ARG A 180 3.28 10.31 -18.37
CA ARG A 180 4.02 9.07 -18.69
C ARG A 180 5.51 9.18 -18.36
N THR A 181 5.86 9.89 -17.27
CA THR A 181 7.23 10.23 -16.94
C THR A 181 7.49 10.10 -15.44
N ARG A 182 8.60 9.46 -15.08
CA ARG A 182 9.10 9.44 -13.70
C ARG A 182 10.08 10.58 -13.49
N ARG A 183 9.90 11.34 -12.40
CA ARG A 183 10.79 12.44 -12.00
C ARG A 183 11.78 11.95 -10.95
N SER A 184 13.06 11.92 -11.28
CA SER A 184 14.14 11.62 -10.35
C SER A 184 15.05 12.82 -10.13
N VAL A 185 15.94 12.76 -9.14
CA VAL A 185 17.00 13.76 -8.93
C VAL A 185 17.95 13.85 -10.14
N ALA A 186 18.13 12.75 -10.87
CA ALA A 186 19.00 12.68 -12.04
C ALA A 186 18.31 13.16 -13.34
N GLY A 187 17.03 13.56 -13.27
CA GLY A 187 16.26 14.00 -14.45
C GLY A 187 14.94 13.21 -14.61
N HIS A 188 14.46 13.17 -15.84
CA HIS A 188 13.19 12.58 -16.22
C HIS A 188 13.40 11.36 -17.09
N THR A 189 12.61 10.29 -16.85
CA THR A 189 12.63 9.07 -17.67
C THR A 189 11.23 8.69 -18.11
N PRO A 190 11.04 8.27 -19.39
CA PRO A 190 9.74 7.73 -19.82
C PRO A 190 9.29 6.58 -18.92
N TRP A 191 7.97 6.51 -18.71
CA TRP A 191 7.36 5.47 -17.91
C TRP A 191 6.13 4.90 -18.59
N THR A 192 6.12 3.58 -18.78
CA THR A 192 4.93 2.87 -19.24
C THR A 192 4.04 2.59 -18.04
N VAL A 193 2.88 3.23 -17.99
CA VAL A 193 1.92 3.04 -16.88
C VAL A 193 1.33 1.65 -16.95
N ASP A 194 1.40 0.93 -15.84
CA ASP A 194 0.79 -0.40 -15.69
C ASP A 194 -0.74 -0.34 -15.90
N PRO A 195 -1.37 -1.32 -16.57
CA PRO A 195 -2.81 -1.30 -16.85
C PRO A 195 -3.69 -1.22 -15.59
N LEU A 196 -3.28 -1.85 -14.47
CA LEU A 196 -4.02 -1.75 -13.21
C LEU A 196 -3.91 -0.35 -12.62
N THR A 197 -2.70 0.22 -12.61
CA THR A 197 -2.47 1.62 -12.20
C THR A 197 -3.35 2.57 -13.00
N TRP A 198 -3.42 2.36 -14.31
CA TRP A 198 -4.26 3.15 -15.19
C TRP A 198 -5.75 3.03 -14.84
N ALA A 199 -6.24 1.80 -14.65
CA ALA A 199 -7.64 1.58 -14.31
C ALA A 199 -8.03 2.23 -12.96
N VAL A 200 -7.14 2.14 -11.96
CA VAL A 200 -7.33 2.81 -10.66
C VAL A 200 -7.33 4.33 -10.83
N TYR A 201 -6.40 4.84 -11.60
CA TYR A 201 -6.30 6.27 -11.90
C TYR A 201 -7.57 6.82 -12.54
N VAL A 202 -8.03 6.21 -13.63
CA VAL A 202 -9.24 6.64 -14.35
C VAL A 202 -10.47 6.61 -13.43
N ARG A 203 -10.65 5.52 -12.67
CA ARG A 203 -11.79 5.39 -11.76
C ARG A 203 -11.75 6.40 -10.63
N THR A 204 -10.58 6.63 -10.01
CA THR A 204 -10.41 7.60 -8.93
C THR A 204 -10.66 9.04 -9.43
N MET A 205 -10.08 9.40 -10.58
CA MET A 205 -10.20 10.74 -11.15
C MET A 205 -11.63 11.08 -11.53
N THR A 206 -12.40 10.11 -11.98
CA THR A 206 -13.77 10.31 -12.48
C THR A 206 -14.84 10.11 -11.40
N ASP A 207 -14.49 9.69 -10.19
CA ASP A 207 -15.46 9.26 -9.17
C ASP A 207 -16.44 10.37 -8.74
N VAL A 208 -15.97 11.59 -8.67
CA VAL A 208 -16.75 12.77 -8.25
C VAL A 208 -17.57 13.42 -9.38
N LEU A 209 -17.43 12.93 -10.61
CA LEU A 209 -18.11 13.51 -11.77
C LEU A 209 -19.57 13.05 -11.89
N PRO A 210 -20.43 13.82 -12.60
CA PRO A 210 -21.79 13.40 -12.91
C PRO A 210 -21.81 12.00 -13.55
N PRO A 211 -22.78 11.12 -13.20
CA PRO A 211 -22.77 9.71 -13.61
C PRO A 211 -22.59 9.49 -15.12
N ASP A 212 -23.33 10.22 -15.96
CA ASP A 212 -23.27 10.06 -17.42
C ASP A 212 -21.90 10.48 -18.00
N GLU A 213 -21.30 11.55 -17.48
CA GLU A 213 -19.99 12.06 -17.91
C GLU A 213 -18.87 11.14 -17.41
N ARG A 214 -18.98 10.68 -16.16
CA ARG A 214 -18.10 9.69 -15.56
C ARG A 214 -18.03 8.41 -16.40
N ASP A 215 -19.19 7.84 -16.74
CA ASP A 215 -19.25 6.56 -17.44
C ASP A 215 -18.74 6.70 -18.88
N ARG A 216 -18.98 7.84 -19.52
CA ARG A 216 -18.40 8.19 -20.83
C ARG A 216 -16.87 8.29 -20.77
N LEU A 217 -16.32 8.96 -19.76
CA LEU A 217 -14.86 9.08 -19.61
C LEU A 217 -14.24 7.72 -19.30
N ARG A 218 -14.85 6.92 -18.42
CA ARG A 218 -14.36 5.56 -18.10
C ARG A 218 -14.31 4.68 -19.35
N ALA A 219 -15.37 4.69 -20.17
CA ALA A 219 -15.41 3.93 -21.43
C ALA A 219 -14.40 4.45 -22.46
N GLY A 220 -14.19 5.78 -22.51
CA GLY A 220 -13.23 6.38 -23.45
C GLY A 220 -11.76 6.18 -23.11
N PHE A 221 -11.44 5.88 -21.84
CA PHE A 221 -10.08 5.74 -21.33
C PHE A 221 -9.81 4.37 -20.69
N GLU A 222 -10.33 3.29 -21.25
CA GLU A 222 -10.15 1.92 -20.75
C GLU A 222 -8.67 1.49 -20.66
N THR A 223 -7.84 1.98 -21.56
CA THR A 223 -6.40 1.68 -21.60
C THR A 223 -5.56 2.96 -21.66
N PRO A 224 -4.28 2.92 -21.24
CA PRO A 224 -3.39 4.08 -21.31
C PRO A 224 -3.17 4.63 -22.73
N THR A 225 -3.47 3.83 -23.75
CA THR A 225 -3.32 4.17 -25.17
C THR A 225 -4.65 4.48 -25.85
N SER A 226 -5.77 4.43 -25.13
CA SER A 226 -7.07 4.78 -25.68
C SER A 226 -7.08 6.26 -26.10
N SER A 227 -7.62 6.53 -27.29
CA SER A 227 -7.87 7.88 -27.74
C SER A 227 -9.18 8.40 -27.17
N ALA A 228 -9.21 9.69 -26.88
CA ALA A 228 -10.34 10.34 -26.22
C ALA A 228 -11.68 10.10 -26.91
N SER A 229 -12.71 9.81 -26.10
CA SER A 229 -14.10 10.03 -26.46
C SER A 229 -14.33 11.52 -26.76
N SER A 230 -15.38 11.83 -27.57
CA SER A 230 -15.74 13.22 -27.86
C SER A 230 -15.85 14.07 -26.58
N ALA A 231 -15.29 15.28 -26.61
CA ALA A 231 -15.43 16.28 -25.54
C ALA A 231 -16.82 16.93 -25.51
N ALA A 232 -17.62 16.71 -26.57
CA ALA A 232 -18.95 17.34 -26.72
C ALA A 232 -19.88 16.97 -25.58
N GLY A 233 -20.47 17.98 -24.92
CA GLY A 233 -21.42 17.81 -23.82
C GLY A 233 -20.79 17.38 -22.49
N LEU A 234 -19.47 17.54 -22.29
CA LEU A 234 -18.83 17.46 -20.97
C LEU A 234 -18.85 18.83 -20.28
N GLY A 235 -19.16 18.85 -19.00
CA GLY A 235 -19.03 20.04 -18.16
C GLY A 235 -17.57 20.44 -17.91
N ALA A 236 -17.36 21.63 -17.35
CA ALA A 236 -16.02 22.18 -17.12
C ALA A 236 -15.15 21.27 -16.24
N GLU A 237 -15.71 20.69 -15.19
CA GLU A 237 -15.01 19.76 -14.27
C GLU A 237 -14.57 18.49 -14.99
N SER A 238 -15.45 17.90 -15.80
CA SER A 238 -15.13 16.70 -16.58
C SER A 238 -14.09 16.98 -17.66
N LEU A 239 -14.08 18.18 -18.24
CA LEU A 239 -13.04 18.61 -19.19
C LEU A 239 -11.67 18.74 -18.50
N ALA A 240 -11.62 19.29 -17.29
CA ALA A 240 -10.39 19.37 -16.51
C ALA A 240 -9.84 17.99 -16.17
N VAL A 241 -10.70 17.08 -15.71
CA VAL A 241 -10.32 15.68 -15.45
C VAL A 241 -9.86 14.99 -16.74
N ARG A 242 -10.62 15.12 -17.84
CA ARG A 242 -10.27 14.54 -19.14
C ARG A 242 -8.89 14.97 -19.62
N ARG A 243 -8.50 16.24 -19.43
CA ARG A 243 -7.15 16.74 -19.77
C ARG A 243 -6.04 15.89 -19.14
N LEU A 244 -6.22 15.44 -17.90
CA LEU A 244 -5.24 14.60 -17.19
C LEU A 244 -5.32 13.12 -17.59
N LEU A 245 -6.43 12.65 -18.16
CA LEU A 245 -6.53 11.31 -18.72
C LEU A 245 -5.83 11.20 -20.09
N GLU A 246 -5.66 12.29 -20.80
CA GLU A 246 -4.84 12.40 -22.01
C GLU A 246 -3.36 12.55 -21.64
N PRO A 247 -2.41 12.22 -22.55
CA PRO A 247 -1.00 12.51 -22.33
C PRO A 247 -0.76 14.02 -22.16
N VAL A 248 -0.21 14.43 -21.02
CA VAL A 248 0.10 15.82 -20.71
C VAL A 248 1.62 16.00 -20.76
N PRO A 249 2.18 17.01 -21.48
CA PRO A 249 3.59 17.35 -21.37
C PRO A 249 3.97 17.59 -19.92
N LEU A 250 5.15 17.09 -19.51
CA LEU A 250 5.59 17.12 -18.11
C LEU A 250 5.56 18.53 -17.50
N GLU A 251 5.97 19.52 -18.28
CA GLU A 251 6.00 20.94 -17.90
C GLU A 251 4.61 21.56 -17.72
N GLN A 252 3.55 20.91 -18.22
CA GLN A 252 2.17 21.39 -18.11
C GLN A 252 1.38 20.65 -17.02
N THR A 253 1.96 19.64 -16.40
CA THR A 253 1.23 18.80 -15.42
C THR A 253 0.85 19.58 -14.16
N ASP A 254 1.70 20.50 -13.71
CA ASP A 254 1.42 21.33 -12.53
C ASP A 254 0.19 22.24 -12.78
N GLU A 255 0.13 22.87 -13.95
CA GLU A 255 -1.03 23.67 -14.35
C GLU A 255 -2.31 22.82 -14.53
N ALA A 256 -2.17 21.66 -15.15
CA ALA A 256 -3.31 20.76 -15.36
C ALA A 256 -3.90 20.24 -14.04
N VAL A 257 -3.06 19.93 -13.04
CA VAL A 257 -3.51 19.53 -11.69
C VAL A 257 -4.12 20.73 -10.95
N ALA A 258 -3.52 21.90 -11.04
CA ALA A 258 -4.07 23.13 -10.44
C ALA A 258 -5.45 23.50 -11.01
N GLY A 259 -5.71 23.15 -12.27
CA GLY A 259 -7.00 23.35 -12.95
C GLY A 259 -8.09 22.34 -12.59
N LEU A 260 -7.81 21.35 -11.75
CA LEU A 260 -8.83 20.39 -11.30
C LEU A 260 -9.86 21.05 -10.36
N PRO A 261 -11.10 20.52 -10.31
CA PRO A 261 -12.09 20.95 -9.32
C PRO A 261 -11.54 20.93 -7.89
N ASP A 262 -11.99 21.87 -7.06
CA ASP A 262 -11.54 21.99 -5.66
C ASP A 262 -11.79 20.69 -4.88
N GLU A 263 -12.90 20.03 -5.13
CA GLU A 263 -13.22 18.77 -4.47
C GLU A 263 -12.22 17.65 -4.83
N VAL A 264 -11.80 17.55 -6.08
CA VAL A 264 -10.78 16.58 -6.51
C VAL A 264 -9.45 16.87 -5.82
N ARG A 265 -9.03 18.14 -5.79
CA ARG A 265 -7.79 18.56 -5.12
C ARG A 265 -7.83 18.32 -3.61
N ARG A 266 -8.98 18.59 -2.97
CA ARG A 266 -9.19 18.29 -1.56
C ARG A 266 -9.03 16.79 -1.28
N ARG A 267 -9.64 15.92 -2.11
CA ARG A 267 -9.48 14.46 -2.01
C ARG A 267 -8.01 14.03 -2.19
N PHE A 268 -7.26 14.68 -3.08
CA PHE A 268 -5.83 14.40 -3.25
C PHE A 268 -5.06 14.66 -1.96
N SER A 269 -5.27 15.80 -1.31
CA SER A 269 -4.60 16.11 -0.05
C SER A 269 -4.97 15.10 1.05
N LEU A 270 -6.25 14.74 1.20
CA LEU A 270 -6.69 13.75 2.18
C LEU A 270 -6.05 12.36 1.96
N MET A 271 -5.73 12.01 0.71
CA MET A 271 -5.10 10.73 0.36
C MET A 271 -3.58 10.82 0.21
N SER A 272 -2.94 11.96 0.45
CA SER A 272 -1.49 12.17 0.28
C SER A 272 -0.74 12.02 1.61
N PRO A 273 -0.03 10.89 1.86
CA PRO A 273 0.72 10.71 3.12
C PRO A 273 1.67 11.86 3.44
N LEU A 274 2.28 12.47 2.41
CA LEU A 274 3.27 13.53 2.58
C LEU A 274 2.73 14.72 3.39
N ASP A 275 1.42 15.02 3.27
CA ASP A 275 0.74 16.11 3.96
C ASP A 275 0.44 15.78 5.42
N HIS A 276 0.49 14.49 5.80
CA HIS A 276 0.06 13.99 7.11
C HIS A 276 1.18 13.35 7.95
N LEU A 277 2.42 13.26 7.43
CA LEU A 277 3.53 12.56 8.11
C LEU A 277 3.84 13.09 9.51
N ASP A 278 3.61 14.37 9.76
CA ASP A 278 3.83 14.99 11.07
C ASP A 278 2.83 14.49 12.14
N GLY A 279 1.69 13.95 11.70
CA GLY A 279 0.69 13.30 12.55
C GLY A 279 1.11 11.91 13.04
N ILE A 280 2.04 11.24 12.38
CA ILE A 280 2.46 9.88 12.75
C ILE A 280 3.24 9.94 14.06
N ARG A 281 2.76 9.24 15.10
CA ARG A 281 3.43 9.14 16.41
C ARG A 281 4.07 7.78 16.66
N ALA A 282 3.83 6.82 15.78
CA ALA A 282 4.43 5.48 15.88
C ALA A 282 5.95 5.56 16.06
N PRO A 283 6.53 4.89 17.08
CA PRO A 283 7.98 4.92 17.33
C PRO A 283 8.81 4.24 16.24
N LEU A 284 8.19 3.40 15.42
CA LEU A 284 8.83 2.70 14.32
C LEU A 284 8.07 2.95 13.01
N VAL A 285 8.79 3.48 12.00
CA VAL A 285 8.29 3.66 10.63
C VAL A 285 9.25 2.96 9.67
N VAL A 286 8.75 1.99 8.91
CA VAL A 286 9.56 1.19 7.97
C VAL A 286 9.00 1.33 6.57
N VAL A 287 9.80 1.84 5.64
CA VAL A 287 9.41 2.01 4.23
C VAL A 287 10.33 1.17 3.34
N GLY A 288 9.73 0.33 2.52
CA GLY A 288 10.42 -0.45 1.50
C GLY A 288 9.89 -0.14 0.10
N HIS A 289 10.75 -0.23 -0.93
CA HIS A 289 10.32 -0.09 -2.32
C HIS A 289 11.26 -0.85 -3.25
N ASP A 290 10.74 -1.43 -4.32
CA ASP A 290 11.60 -1.96 -5.38
C ASP A 290 12.02 -0.82 -6.34
N ARG A 291 13.30 -0.81 -6.72
CA ARG A 291 13.85 0.24 -7.59
C ARG A 291 13.25 0.26 -8.98
N ASP A 292 12.86 -0.92 -9.45
CA ASP A 292 12.38 -1.14 -10.80
C ASP A 292 10.85 -1.33 -10.83
N ASP A 293 10.16 -0.82 -9.80
CA ASP A 293 8.70 -0.88 -9.69
C ASP A 293 8.04 -0.21 -10.90
N LEU A 294 7.16 -0.94 -11.57
CA LEU A 294 6.43 -0.47 -12.75
C LEU A 294 5.04 0.05 -12.41
N VAL A 295 4.53 -0.21 -11.19
CA VAL A 295 3.19 0.15 -10.75
C VAL A 295 3.18 1.50 -10.03
N ILE A 296 4.07 1.67 -9.04
CA ILE A 296 4.30 2.94 -8.37
C ILE A 296 5.78 3.30 -8.49
N PRO A 297 6.13 4.46 -9.07
CA PRO A 297 7.52 4.88 -9.20
C PRO A 297 8.23 4.95 -7.84
N VAL A 298 9.46 4.42 -7.76
CA VAL A 298 10.27 4.44 -6.52
C VAL A 298 10.56 5.87 -6.03
N GLU A 299 10.46 6.83 -6.90
CA GLU A 299 10.59 8.26 -6.61
C GLU A 299 9.58 8.71 -5.55
N GLU A 300 8.40 8.11 -5.51
CA GLU A 300 7.39 8.39 -4.50
C GLU A 300 7.88 8.03 -3.10
N SER A 301 8.40 6.83 -2.89
CA SER A 301 8.95 6.48 -1.57
C SER A 301 10.25 7.22 -1.23
N ARG A 302 11.01 7.68 -2.23
CA ARG A 302 12.16 8.56 -2.01
C ARG A 302 11.74 9.94 -1.48
N ARG A 303 10.56 10.46 -1.86
CA ARG A 303 9.95 11.68 -1.28
C ARG A 303 9.62 11.46 0.20
N LEU A 304 8.99 10.32 0.54
CA LEU A 304 8.74 9.95 1.92
C LEU A 304 10.05 9.84 2.72
N ARG A 305 11.07 9.19 2.14
CA ARG A 305 12.40 9.11 2.76
C ARG A 305 12.98 10.50 3.03
N ALA A 306 12.93 11.42 2.08
CA ALA A 306 13.46 12.77 2.24
C ALA A 306 12.76 13.52 3.40
N ARG A 307 11.46 13.37 3.53
CA ARG A 307 10.66 14.01 4.58
C ARG A 307 10.84 13.39 5.96
N LEU A 308 11.06 12.07 6.01
CA LEU A 308 11.24 11.31 7.26
C LEU A 308 12.71 11.14 7.68
N LEU A 309 13.67 11.64 6.87
CA LEU A 309 15.08 11.53 7.18
C LEU A 309 15.39 12.27 8.49
N GLY A 310 16.08 11.59 9.40
CA GLY A 310 16.38 12.10 10.74
C GLY A 310 15.34 11.78 11.81
N ARG A 311 14.15 11.29 11.43
CA ARG A 311 13.15 10.83 12.40
C ARG A 311 13.68 9.60 13.17
N PRO A 312 13.68 9.60 14.51
CA PRO A 312 14.00 8.42 15.30
C PRO A 312 13.08 7.24 14.91
N GLY A 313 13.65 6.05 14.76
CA GLY A 313 12.91 4.84 14.40
C GLY A 313 12.53 4.72 12.93
N PHE A 314 12.83 5.69 12.08
CA PHE A 314 12.62 5.57 10.64
C PHE A 314 13.65 4.63 9.99
N ARG A 315 13.17 3.77 9.09
CA ARG A 315 13.99 2.85 8.28
C ARG A 315 13.51 2.87 6.85
N TYR A 316 14.46 2.92 5.91
CA TYR A 316 14.19 2.90 4.48
C TYR A 316 15.04 1.84 3.79
N THR A 317 14.45 1.08 2.86
CA THR A 317 15.14 0.04 2.10
C THR A 317 14.68 0.01 0.65
N GLU A 318 15.63 0.07 -0.29
CA GLU A 318 15.35 -0.18 -1.71
C GLU A 318 15.78 -1.58 -2.12
N PHE A 319 14.88 -2.28 -2.76
CA PHE A 319 15.06 -3.63 -3.28
C PHE A 319 15.34 -3.64 -4.78
N GLY A 320 15.73 -4.79 -5.30
CA GLY A 320 15.82 -5.13 -6.72
C GLY A 320 15.38 -6.57 -6.95
N LEU A 321 14.46 -7.07 -6.10
CA LEU A 321 13.96 -8.45 -6.12
C LEU A 321 12.54 -8.54 -6.66
N PHE A 322 11.74 -7.52 -6.38
CA PHE A 322 10.33 -7.51 -6.69
C PHE A 322 10.09 -6.77 -8.00
N GLU A 323 9.11 -7.19 -8.75
CA GLU A 323 8.46 -6.34 -9.71
C GLU A 323 7.16 -5.90 -9.07
N HIS A 324 7.15 -4.69 -8.49
CA HIS A 324 6.14 -4.24 -7.54
C HIS A 324 6.13 -5.12 -6.27
N ALA A 325 5.02 -5.75 -5.91
CA ALA A 325 4.92 -6.64 -4.74
C ALA A 325 5.03 -8.14 -5.11
N ASP A 326 5.42 -8.48 -6.34
CA ASP A 326 5.50 -9.85 -6.82
C ASP A 326 6.95 -10.33 -6.99
N PRO A 327 7.46 -11.19 -6.08
CA PRO A 327 8.81 -11.71 -6.16
C PRO A 327 9.00 -12.79 -7.22
N THR A 328 7.93 -13.25 -7.90
CA THR A 328 8.00 -14.38 -8.85
C THR A 328 8.36 -13.92 -10.26
N LYS A 329 8.14 -12.65 -10.56
CA LYS A 329 8.33 -12.09 -11.90
C LYS A 329 9.81 -11.90 -12.29
N ARG A 330 10.71 -11.81 -11.32
CA ARG A 330 12.12 -11.54 -11.56
C ARG A 330 13.02 -12.74 -11.25
N ARG A 331 13.86 -13.14 -12.20
CA ARG A 331 14.89 -14.16 -11.96
C ARG A 331 16.23 -13.48 -11.70
N LEU A 332 16.75 -13.64 -10.49
CA LEU A 332 18.06 -13.14 -10.10
C LEU A 332 19.10 -14.27 -10.06
N ALA A 333 20.35 -13.92 -10.35
CA ALA A 333 21.46 -14.82 -10.08
C ALA A 333 21.54 -15.15 -8.57
N PRO A 334 21.95 -16.38 -8.15
CA PRO A 334 21.86 -16.81 -6.74
C PRO A 334 22.52 -15.87 -5.73
N HIS A 335 23.67 -15.29 -6.06
CA HIS A 335 24.36 -14.34 -5.18
C HIS A 335 23.57 -13.03 -5.00
N ARG A 336 22.92 -12.52 -6.07
CA ARG A 336 22.05 -11.33 -6.00
C ARG A 336 20.78 -11.62 -5.22
N LEU A 337 20.19 -12.80 -5.44
CA LEU A 337 19.03 -13.25 -4.67
C LEU A 337 19.35 -13.29 -3.16
N GLY A 338 20.49 -13.85 -2.78
CA GLY A 338 20.93 -13.89 -1.38
C GLY A 338 21.07 -12.50 -0.76
N LEU A 339 21.66 -11.54 -1.50
CA LEU A 339 21.78 -10.16 -1.03
C LEU A 339 20.42 -9.47 -0.86
N GLU A 340 19.50 -9.64 -1.80
CA GLU A 340 18.16 -9.03 -1.74
C GLU A 340 17.31 -9.67 -0.63
N LEU A 341 17.40 -10.99 -0.42
CA LEU A 341 16.77 -11.66 0.72
C LEU A 341 17.32 -11.15 2.06
N GLY A 342 18.64 -10.92 2.15
CA GLY A 342 19.27 -10.30 3.32
C GLY A 342 18.74 -8.89 3.59
N LYS A 343 18.54 -8.08 2.54
CA LYS A 343 17.88 -6.77 2.66
C LYS A 343 16.44 -6.90 3.15
N PHE A 344 15.69 -7.90 2.66
CA PHE A 344 14.31 -8.10 3.05
C PHE A 344 14.20 -8.57 4.50
N VAL A 345 15.08 -9.45 4.98
CA VAL A 345 15.18 -9.79 6.40
C VAL A 345 15.48 -8.55 7.24
N ARG A 346 16.44 -7.72 6.83
CA ARG A 346 16.79 -6.46 7.52
C ARG A 346 15.63 -5.46 7.55
N TYR A 347 14.83 -5.39 6.50
CA TYR A 347 13.62 -4.58 6.41
C TYR A 347 12.54 -5.08 7.38
N ALA A 348 12.28 -6.39 7.39
CA ALA A 348 11.28 -7.01 8.24
C ALA A 348 11.68 -7.04 9.73
N TYR A 349 12.96 -7.24 10.04
CA TYR A 349 13.47 -7.46 11.38
C TYR A 349 12.98 -6.46 12.46
N PRO A 350 12.96 -5.12 12.23
CA PRO A 350 12.44 -4.17 13.21
C PRO A 350 10.99 -4.43 13.60
N LEU A 351 10.15 -4.87 12.66
CA LEU A 351 8.74 -5.18 12.89
C LEU A 351 8.55 -6.41 13.80
N PHE A 352 9.52 -7.33 13.82
CA PHE A 352 9.51 -8.52 14.70
C PHE A 352 10.10 -8.26 16.09
N ARG A 353 10.57 -7.06 16.35
CA ARG A 353 11.09 -6.64 17.67
C ARG A 353 10.05 -5.95 18.55
N VAL A 354 8.92 -5.63 17.99
CA VAL A 354 7.79 -4.99 18.69
C VAL A 354 7.19 -5.88 19.75
#